data_017b5356ae47b26b6393a572c648712c
#
_entry.id   017b5356ae47b26b6393a572c648712c
#
_cell.length_a   1.000
_cell.length_b   1.000
_cell.length_c   1.000
_cell.angle_alpha   90.00
_cell.angle_beta   90.00
_cell.angle_gamma   90.00
#
_symmetry.space_group_name_H-M   'P 1'
#
loop_
_entity.id
_entity.type
_entity.pdbx_description
1 polymer ?
#
loop_
_entity_poly.entity_id
_entity_poly.type
_entity_poly.pdbx_seq_one_letter_code
_entity_poly.pdbx_strand_id
1 'polypeptide(L)'
;MHHMIVNRREFLGVGSAAAVTTAASACGDLSESEAESRPNRKSRAEGLSESSVLELASTTARAKLAICHHCAQSTFLALQEVFGLEGDQIAKALTPLPGIAERGETCGAVTASLLAFGLVYGRNYITDWETWRESLVPARTFCERFEQRFGSTNCAEVVQSQFGERFDLYDPDDLQRFQAAGPTEKCGEVVGEAARFAAALLLGADKRST
;
A
#
# COMPACT_ATOMS: atom_id res chain seq x y z
N MET A 1 -23.50 13.71 -18.82
CA MET A 1 -22.75 13.06 -17.74
C MET A 1 -23.74 12.26 -16.89
N HIS A 2 -23.83 10.95 -17.09
CA HIS A 2 -24.76 10.09 -16.37
C HIS A 2 -24.02 9.48 -15.18
N HIS A 3 -24.39 9.90 -13.99
CA HIS A 3 -23.99 9.24 -12.76
C HIS A 3 -24.76 7.91 -12.65
N MET A 4 -24.09 6.79 -12.83
CA MET A 4 -24.60 5.50 -12.41
C MET A 4 -24.50 5.39 -10.88
N ILE A 5 -25.58 5.72 -10.20
CA ILE A 5 -25.76 5.41 -8.78
C ILE A 5 -26.19 3.94 -8.70
N VAL A 6 -25.28 3.07 -8.28
CA VAL A 6 -25.62 1.67 -7.99
C VAL A 6 -26.50 1.64 -6.75
N ASN A 7 -27.76 1.25 -6.92
CA ASN A 7 -28.76 1.26 -5.86
C ASN A 7 -28.52 0.06 -4.91
N ARG A 8 -28.29 0.34 -3.62
CA ARG A 8 -28.06 -0.63 -2.54
C ARG A 8 -29.13 -1.74 -2.44
N ARG A 9 -30.31 -1.55 -3.00
CA ARG A 9 -31.42 -2.50 -2.95
C ARG A 9 -31.31 -3.65 -3.96
N GLU A 10 -30.53 -3.52 -5.01
CA GLU A 10 -30.33 -4.59 -5.98
C GLU A 10 -29.31 -5.65 -5.52
N PHE A 11 -28.52 -5.33 -4.49
CA PHE A 11 -27.53 -6.27 -3.95
C PHE A 11 -28.12 -7.25 -2.89
N LEU A 12 -29.32 -7.00 -2.40
CA LEU A 12 -29.95 -7.79 -1.32
C LEU A 12 -31.19 -8.59 -1.72
N GLY A 13 -31.49 -8.70 -2.99
CA GLY A 13 -32.73 -9.28 -3.47
C GLY A 13 -32.60 -10.62 -4.17
N VAL A 14 -32.09 -11.66 -3.51
CA VAL A 14 -32.54 -13.05 -3.77
C VAL A 14 -32.46 -13.83 -2.46
N GLY A 15 -33.53 -13.79 -1.69
CA GLY A 15 -33.75 -14.68 -0.59
C GLY A 15 -34.85 -15.65 -0.95
N SER A 16 -34.55 -16.91 -1.09
CA SER A 16 -35.53 -17.98 -0.84
C SER A 16 -34.80 -19.25 -0.45
N ALA A 17 -35.26 -19.80 0.65
CA ALA A 17 -34.76 -20.96 1.35
C ALA A 17 -34.67 -22.21 0.46
N ALA A 18 -33.49 -22.86 0.46
CA ALA A 18 -33.41 -24.31 0.26
C ALA A 18 -32.03 -24.81 0.74
N ALA A 19 -32.06 -25.72 1.69
CA ALA A 19 -31.08 -26.76 1.99
C ALA A 19 -29.62 -26.33 2.29
N VAL A 20 -29.32 -26.33 3.59
CA VAL A 20 -27.95 -26.53 4.13
C VAL A 20 -27.46 -27.90 3.68
N THR A 21 -26.66 -27.96 2.65
CA THR A 21 -25.80 -29.07 2.31
C THR A 21 -24.43 -28.52 1.95
N THR A 22 -23.45 -28.74 2.85
CA THR A 22 -22.00 -28.77 2.62
C THR A 22 -21.43 -27.70 1.66
N ALA A 23 -21.29 -26.46 2.13
CA ALA A 23 -20.45 -25.45 1.46
C ALA A 23 -19.03 -25.46 2.05
N ALA A 24 -18.32 -26.55 1.87
CA ALA A 24 -16.87 -26.66 2.14
C ALA A 24 -16.11 -26.75 0.81
N SER A 25 -16.48 -25.93 -0.18
CA SER A 25 -15.73 -25.92 -1.44
C SER A 25 -16.11 -24.71 -2.32
N ALA A 26 -15.79 -23.52 -1.86
CA ALA A 26 -15.88 -22.31 -2.69
C ALA A 26 -14.88 -21.22 -2.28
N CYS A 27 -13.70 -21.60 -1.74
CA CYS A 27 -12.49 -20.82 -1.95
C CYS A 27 -11.84 -21.42 -3.20
N GLY A 28 -12.17 -20.85 -4.37
CA GLY A 28 -11.60 -21.31 -5.62
C GLY A 28 -10.08 -21.21 -5.56
N ASP A 29 -9.41 -22.34 -5.77
CA ASP A 29 -8.02 -22.35 -6.16
C ASP A 29 -7.89 -21.44 -7.38
N LEU A 30 -7.06 -20.40 -7.28
CA LEU A 30 -6.64 -19.64 -8.45
C LEU A 30 -5.86 -20.65 -9.32
N SER A 31 -6.47 -21.06 -10.43
CA SER A 31 -5.88 -22.07 -11.29
C SER A 31 -4.58 -21.54 -11.90
N GLU A 32 -3.57 -22.40 -11.99
CA GLU A 32 -2.26 -22.12 -12.61
C GLU A 32 -2.36 -21.58 -14.05
N SER A 33 -3.52 -21.69 -14.70
CA SER A 33 -3.75 -21.26 -16.08
C SER A 33 -3.87 -19.74 -16.27
N GLU A 34 -4.06 -18.93 -15.21
CA GLU A 34 -4.15 -17.47 -15.31
C GLU A 34 -2.81 -16.75 -15.10
N ALA A 35 -1.74 -17.50 -14.77
CA ALA A 35 -0.40 -16.93 -14.57
C ALA A 35 0.35 -16.60 -15.88
N GLU A 36 -0.15 -17.00 -17.03
CA GLU A 36 0.65 -17.11 -18.27
C GLU A 36 0.66 -15.87 -19.21
N SER A 37 0.02 -14.75 -18.88
CA SER A 37 -0.05 -13.63 -19.84
C SER A 37 0.27 -12.23 -19.28
N ARG A 38 1.02 -12.11 -18.19
CA ARG A 38 1.35 -10.79 -17.61
C ARG A 38 2.66 -10.26 -18.19
N PRO A 39 2.69 -9.00 -18.68
CA PRO A 39 3.94 -8.42 -19.17
C PRO A 39 4.94 -8.35 -18.02
N ASN A 40 6.10 -9.00 -18.19
CA ASN A 40 7.22 -8.93 -17.27
C ASN A 40 7.66 -7.46 -17.15
N ARG A 41 7.27 -6.79 -16.07
CA ARG A 41 7.67 -5.41 -15.78
C ARG A 41 9.12 -5.44 -15.32
N LYS A 42 10.04 -4.89 -16.12
CA LYS A 42 11.46 -4.84 -15.76
C LYS A 42 11.66 -4.05 -14.46
N SER A 43 12.42 -4.64 -13.55
CA SER A 43 12.89 -3.96 -12.34
C SER A 43 13.90 -2.87 -12.71
N ARG A 44 13.75 -1.66 -12.15
CA ARG A 44 14.74 -0.59 -12.26
C ARG A 44 15.87 -0.74 -11.23
N ALA A 45 15.73 -1.65 -10.28
CA ALA A 45 16.76 -1.96 -9.30
C ALA A 45 17.89 -2.82 -9.88
N GLU A 46 17.67 -3.47 -11.02
CA GLU A 46 18.64 -4.39 -11.64
C GLU A 46 19.96 -3.68 -11.96
N GLY A 47 21.07 -4.21 -11.46
CA GLY A 47 22.41 -3.68 -11.68
C GLY A 47 22.79 -2.45 -10.85
N LEU A 48 21.88 -1.93 -10.02
CA LEU A 48 22.15 -0.81 -9.13
C LEU A 48 22.75 -1.26 -7.79
N SER A 49 23.56 -0.38 -7.17
CA SER A 49 23.96 -0.58 -5.79
C SER A 49 22.77 -0.46 -4.84
N GLU A 50 22.83 -1.10 -3.66
CA GLU A 50 21.79 -1.00 -2.63
C GLU A 50 21.45 0.47 -2.33
N SER A 51 22.44 1.31 -2.09
CA SER A 51 22.24 2.74 -1.81
C SER A 51 21.51 3.47 -2.96
N SER A 52 21.83 3.12 -4.21
CA SER A 52 21.16 3.70 -5.37
C SER A 52 19.69 3.27 -5.48
N VAL A 53 19.39 2.02 -5.16
CA VAL A 53 18.00 1.51 -5.14
C VAL A 53 17.18 2.22 -4.06
N LEU A 54 17.75 2.38 -2.86
CA LEU A 54 17.09 3.08 -1.76
C LEU A 54 16.78 4.54 -2.13
N GLU A 55 17.74 5.23 -2.73
CA GLU A 55 17.55 6.61 -3.17
C GLU A 55 16.53 6.71 -4.31
N LEU A 56 16.58 5.78 -5.28
CA LEU A 56 15.62 5.72 -6.37
C LEU A 56 14.19 5.51 -5.83
N ALA A 57 13.99 4.62 -4.87
CA ALA A 57 12.67 4.38 -4.28
C ALA A 57 12.15 5.65 -3.58
N SER A 58 12.99 6.31 -2.77
CA SER A 58 12.65 7.53 -2.06
C SER A 58 12.28 8.67 -3.00
N THR A 59 13.15 8.97 -3.97
CA THR A 59 12.94 10.08 -4.91
C THR A 59 11.74 9.83 -5.83
N THR A 60 11.53 8.58 -6.28
CA THR A 60 10.36 8.21 -7.09
C THR A 60 9.06 8.38 -6.31
N ALA A 61 9.01 7.98 -5.03
CA ALA A 61 7.82 8.15 -4.20
C ALA A 61 7.47 9.64 -3.99
N ARG A 62 8.46 10.47 -3.70
CA ARG A 62 8.29 11.94 -3.57
C ARG A 62 7.79 12.57 -4.87
N ALA A 63 8.39 12.21 -6.01
CA ALA A 63 7.98 12.72 -7.32
C ALA A 63 6.54 12.33 -7.65
N LYS A 64 6.15 11.09 -7.37
CA LYS A 64 4.76 10.64 -7.57
C LYS A 64 3.79 11.37 -6.64
N LEU A 65 4.15 11.60 -5.37
CA LEU A 65 3.31 12.36 -4.45
C LEU A 65 3.08 13.79 -4.94
N ALA A 66 4.10 14.45 -5.47
CA ALA A 66 3.97 15.80 -6.02
C ALA A 66 2.97 15.89 -7.20
N ILE A 67 2.71 14.76 -7.87
CA ILE A 67 1.78 14.68 -9.01
C ILE A 67 0.38 14.27 -8.55
N CYS A 68 0.27 13.20 -7.74
CA CYS A 68 -1.02 12.60 -7.41
C CYS A 68 -1.57 13.03 -6.04
N HIS A 69 -0.78 13.68 -5.20
CA HIS A 69 -1.14 14.12 -3.83
C HIS A 69 -1.73 12.98 -2.96
N HIS A 70 -1.26 11.74 -3.17
CA HIS A 70 -1.87 10.55 -2.60
C HIS A 70 -0.79 9.60 -2.04
N CYS A 71 -0.58 9.61 -0.72
CA CYS A 71 0.53 8.92 -0.06
C CYS A 71 0.55 7.39 -0.32
N ALA A 72 -0.61 6.73 -0.30
CA ALA A 72 -0.67 5.28 -0.52
C ALA A 72 -0.31 4.91 -1.97
N GLN A 73 -0.89 5.60 -2.94
CA GLN A 73 -0.60 5.31 -4.36
C GLN A 73 0.83 5.68 -4.73
N SER A 74 1.34 6.83 -4.29
CA SER A 74 2.71 7.27 -4.61
C SER A 74 3.77 6.29 -4.07
N THR A 75 3.60 5.80 -2.83
CA THR A 75 4.51 4.83 -2.23
C THR A 75 4.45 3.49 -2.97
N PHE A 76 3.24 2.95 -3.21
CA PHE A 76 3.10 1.68 -3.92
C PHE A 76 3.65 1.74 -5.35
N LEU A 77 3.26 2.77 -6.12
CA LEU A 77 3.71 2.94 -7.51
C LEU A 77 5.23 3.13 -7.61
N ALA A 78 5.87 3.74 -6.62
CA ALA A 78 7.32 3.84 -6.57
C ALA A 78 7.97 2.47 -6.38
N LEU A 79 7.51 1.69 -5.40
CA LEU A 79 8.00 0.33 -5.16
C LEU A 79 7.73 -0.58 -6.36
N GLN A 80 6.53 -0.46 -6.96
CA GLN A 80 6.16 -1.20 -8.15
C GLN A 80 7.13 -0.91 -9.32
N GLU A 81 7.45 0.35 -9.56
CA GLU A 81 8.35 0.78 -10.63
C GLU A 81 9.80 0.33 -10.38
N VAL A 82 10.26 0.46 -9.13
CA VAL A 82 11.64 0.11 -8.77
C VAL A 82 11.88 -1.39 -8.80
N PHE A 83 10.96 -2.18 -8.28
CA PHE A 83 11.13 -3.65 -8.16
C PHE A 83 10.40 -4.45 -9.24
N GLY A 84 9.70 -3.81 -10.16
CA GLY A 84 8.94 -4.51 -11.19
C GLY A 84 7.75 -5.30 -10.64
N LEU A 85 7.18 -4.86 -9.50
CA LEU A 85 6.07 -5.60 -8.87
C LEU A 85 4.84 -5.60 -9.77
N GLU A 86 4.18 -6.75 -9.86
CA GLU A 86 2.88 -6.87 -10.51
C GLU A 86 1.77 -6.30 -9.63
N GLY A 87 0.56 -6.15 -10.17
CA GLY A 87 -0.60 -5.73 -9.41
C GLY A 87 -1.10 -4.30 -9.72
N ASP A 88 -1.35 -3.98 -10.98
CA ASP A 88 -1.89 -2.68 -11.40
C ASP A 88 -3.23 -2.35 -10.74
N GLN A 89 -4.04 -3.37 -10.43
CA GLN A 89 -5.31 -3.19 -9.70
C GLN A 89 -5.09 -2.75 -8.25
N ILE A 90 -3.93 -3.05 -7.66
CA ILE A 90 -3.61 -2.63 -6.28
C ILE A 90 -3.48 -1.11 -6.20
N ALA A 91 -2.85 -0.47 -7.18
CA ALA A 91 -2.77 0.99 -7.23
C ALA A 91 -4.17 1.64 -7.22
N LYS A 92 -5.13 1.05 -7.95
CA LYS A 92 -6.53 1.49 -7.93
C LYS A 92 -7.20 1.20 -6.58
N ALA A 93 -7.00 0.00 -6.02
CA ALA A 93 -7.58 -0.38 -4.73
C ALA A 93 -7.07 0.46 -3.56
N LEU A 94 -5.90 1.07 -3.68
CA LEU A 94 -5.32 1.99 -2.70
C LEU A 94 -6.03 3.35 -2.63
N THR A 95 -6.91 3.70 -3.58
CA THR A 95 -7.58 5.02 -3.62
C THR A 95 -8.25 5.42 -2.30
N PRO A 96 -8.98 4.57 -1.55
CA PRO A 96 -9.60 4.96 -0.29
C PRO A 96 -8.70 4.79 0.93
N LEU A 97 -7.40 4.53 0.77
CA LEU A 97 -6.53 4.11 1.88
C LEU A 97 -5.60 5.18 2.51
N PRO A 98 -5.51 6.46 2.08
CA PRO A 98 -4.85 7.47 2.88
C PRO A 98 -5.54 7.62 4.23
N GLY A 99 -4.79 7.38 5.33
CA GLY A 99 -5.35 7.47 6.68
C GLY A 99 -6.62 6.63 6.88
N ILE A 100 -6.82 5.59 6.08
CA ILE A 100 -8.05 4.77 5.98
C ILE A 100 -9.28 5.66 5.78
N ALA A 101 -9.51 6.05 4.52
CA ALA A 101 -10.56 6.99 4.12
C ALA A 101 -10.44 8.37 4.80
N GLU A 102 -9.20 8.86 4.95
CA GLU A 102 -8.85 10.17 5.54
C GLU A 102 -9.30 10.36 7.00
N ARG A 103 -9.57 9.27 7.72
CA ARG A 103 -9.99 9.29 9.13
C ARG A 103 -8.84 9.45 10.12
N GLY A 104 -7.62 9.67 9.63
CA GLY A 104 -6.44 9.79 10.49
C GLY A 104 -5.93 8.47 11.05
N GLU A 105 -6.38 7.35 10.51
CA GLU A 105 -5.99 5.97 10.90
C GLU A 105 -4.60 5.60 10.36
N THR A 106 -4.35 4.36 9.93
CA THR A 106 -3.04 3.96 9.41
C THR A 106 -2.58 4.82 8.23
N CYS A 107 -1.35 5.32 8.29
CA CYS A 107 -0.74 6.12 7.24
C CYS A 107 -0.74 5.35 5.89
N GLY A 108 -1.13 6.02 4.81
CA GLY A 108 -1.20 5.40 3.48
C GLY A 108 0.16 4.89 2.98
N ALA A 109 1.27 5.52 3.37
CA ALA A 109 2.61 5.03 3.04
C ALA A 109 2.91 3.69 3.75
N VAL A 110 2.40 3.50 4.97
CA VAL A 110 2.50 2.22 5.69
C VAL A 110 1.68 1.16 4.98
N THR A 111 0.40 1.42 4.73
CA THR A 111 -0.49 0.48 4.05
C THR A 111 0.09 0.02 2.71
N ALA A 112 0.61 0.96 1.91
CA ALA A 112 1.20 0.67 0.61
C ALA A 112 2.46 -0.20 0.70
N SER A 113 3.32 0.05 1.67
CA SER A 113 4.52 -0.76 1.91
C SER A 113 4.17 -2.19 2.33
N LEU A 114 3.16 -2.35 3.21
CA LEU A 114 2.68 -3.68 3.61
C LEU A 114 2.08 -4.45 2.43
N LEU A 115 1.36 -3.78 1.51
CA LEU A 115 0.87 -4.43 0.29
C LEU A 115 2.02 -4.86 -0.63
N ALA A 116 3.07 -4.05 -0.79
CA ALA A 116 4.26 -4.46 -1.53
C ALA A 116 4.93 -5.69 -0.92
N PHE A 117 5.01 -5.78 0.41
CA PHE A 117 5.49 -7.01 1.09
C PHE A 117 4.57 -8.19 0.86
N GLY A 118 3.26 -7.98 0.86
CA GLY A 118 2.28 -9.03 0.55
C GLY A 118 2.47 -9.62 -0.85
N LEU A 119 2.84 -8.81 -1.84
CA LEU A 119 3.15 -9.28 -3.20
C LEU A 119 4.43 -10.12 -3.27
N VAL A 120 5.43 -9.83 -2.43
CA VAL A 120 6.74 -10.48 -2.48
C VAL A 120 6.84 -11.67 -1.51
N TYR A 121 6.27 -11.53 -0.32
CA TYR A 121 6.40 -12.51 0.78
C TYR A 121 5.08 -13.20 1.12
N GLY A 122 3.97 -12.80 0.50
CA GLY A 122 2.66 -13.33 0.83
C GLY A 122 2.47 -14.75 0.36
N ARG A 123 1.56 -15.46 1.02
CA ARG A 123 1.18 -16.83 0.69
C ARG A 123 0.28 -16.87 -0.56
N ASN A 124 0.47 -17.90 -1.38
CA ASN A 124 -0.40 -18.17 -2.53
C ASN A 124 -1.66 -18.95 -2.13
N TYR A 125 -1.58 -19.75 -1.06
CA TYR A 125 -2.70 -20.55 -0.56
C TYR A 125 -3.11 -20.09 0.83
N ILE A 126 -4.40 -19.90 1.06
CA ILE A 126 -4.94 -19.42 2.34
C ILE A 126 -4.65 -20.34 3.52
N THR A 127 -4.35 -21.60 3.25
CA THR A 127 -3.98 -22.63 4.25
C THR A 127 -2.49 -22.68 4.56
N ASP A 128 -1.66 -21.93 3.86
CA ASP A 128 -0.23 -21.84 4.11
C ASP A 128 0.06 -20.90 5.31
N TRP A 129 0.09 -21.52 6.50
CA TRP A 129 0.30 -20.81 7.76
C TRP A 129 1.77 -20.44 7.98
N GLU A 130 2.70 -21.20 7.42
CA GLU A 130 4.14 -20.95 7.54
C GLU A 130 4.51 -19.67 6.78
N THR A 131 4.24 -19.62 5.48
CA THR A 131 4.47 -18.43 4.66
C THR A 131 3.72 -17.21 5.21
N TRP A 132 2.49 -17.37 5.72
CA TRP A 132 1.80 -16.27 6.38
C TRP A 132 2.58 -15.72 7.57
N ARG A 133 3.10 -16.58 8.44
CA ARG A 133 3.90 -16.16 9.60
C ARG A 133 5.21 -15.49 9.20
N GLU A 134 5.88 -16.03 8.19
CA GLU A 134 7.13 -15.48 7.67
C GLU A 134 6.94 -14.10 7.03
N SER A 135 5.84 -13.88 6.30
CA SER A 135 5.53 -12.59 5.68
C SER A 135 5.32 -11.45 6.68
N LEU A 136 4.98 -11.78 7.93
CA LEU A 136 4.83 -10.78 8.99
C LEU A 136 6.19 -10.22 9.48
N VAL A 137 7.30 -10.93 9.26
CA VAL A 137 8.63 -10.48 9.74
C VAL A 137 9.05 -9.16 9.08
N PRO A 138 9.13 -9.06 7.74
CA PRO A 138 9.46 -7.78 7.10
C PRO A 138 8.42 -6.70 7.36
N ALA A 139 7.14 -7.05 7.45
CA ALA A 139 6.06 -6.12 7.74
C ALA A 139 6.22 -5.47 9.12
N ARG A 140 6.50 -6.26 10.15
CA ARG A 140 6.76 -5.76 11.52
C ARG A 140 8.01 -4.91 11.59
N THR A 141 9.12 -5.38 11.00
CA THR A 141 10.38 -4.64 10.96
C THR A 141 10.19 -3.27 10.28
N PHE A 142 9.38 -3.21 9.23
CA PHE A 142 9.03 -1.96 8.57
C PHE A 142 8.26 -1.03 9.50
N CYS A 143 7.19 -1.52 10.16
CA CYS A 143 6.40 -0.71 11.09
C CYS A 143 7.27 -0.16 12.23
N GLU A 144 8.12 -0.98 12.82
CA GLU A 144 9.05 -0.57 13.88
C GLU A 144 10.01 0.55 13.42
N ARG A 145 10.58 0.45 12.21
CA ARG A 145 11.44 1.50 11.63
C ARG A 145 10.66 2.77 11.35
N PHE A 146 9.44 2.63 10.84
CA PHE A 146 8.57 3.77 10.55
C PHE A 146 8.18 4.51 11.84
N GLU A 147 7.81 3.77 12.89
CA GLU A 147 7.51 4.32 14.22
C GLU A 147 8.73 5.00 14.85
N GLN A 148 9.91 4.42 14.74
CA GLN A 148 11.16 5.04 15.23
C GLN A 148 11.43 6.39 14.53
N ARG A 149 11.07 6.52 13.25
CA ARG A 149 11.31 7.74 12.47
C ARG A 149 10.24 8.80 12.64
N PHE A 150 8.97 8.39 12.73
CA PHE A 150 7.81 9.31 12.69
C PHE A 150 6.96 9.28 13.97
N GLY A 151 7.31 8.45 14.94
CA GLY A 151 6.63 8.34 16.24
C GLY A 151 5.42 7.40 16.24
N SER A 152 4.82 7.11 15.09
CA SER A 152 3.62 6.27 14.98
C SER A 152 3.39 5.81 13.54
N THR A 153 2.60 4.73 13.37
CA THR A 153 2.01 4.37 12.07
C THR A 153 0.65 5.04 11.83
N ASN A 154 0.08 5.71 12.82
CA ASN A 154 -1.20 6.40 12.71
C ASN A 154 -1.05 7.74 11.96
N CYS A 155 -1.89 7.96 10.94
CA CYS A 155 -1.80 9.13 10.06
C CYS A 155 -1.97 10.45 10.83
N ALA A 156 -2.95 10.54 11.73
CA ALA A 156 -3.18 11.76 12.50
C ALA A 156 -2.01 12.10 13.42
N GLU A 157 -1.32 11.08 13.97
CA GLU A 157 -0.14 11.27 14.82
C GLU A 157 1.09 11.65 13.99
N VAL A 158 1.28 11.02 12.82
CA VAL A 158 2.33 11.40 11.86
C VAL A 158 2.12 12.84 11.40
N VAL A 159 0.89 13.22 11.03
CA VAL A 159 0.55 14.61 10.65
C VAL A 159 0.81 15.56 11.82
N GLN A 160 0.35 15.26 13.03
CA GLN A 160 0.65 16.06 14.22
C GLN A 160 2.15 16.28 14.40
N SER A 161 2.96 15.21 14.23
CA SER A 161 4.43 15.29 14.37
C SER A 161 5.08 16.16 13.28
N GLN A 162 4.61 16.07 12.03
CA GLN A 162 5.20 16.78 10.89
C GLN A 162 4.71 18.21 10.74
N PHE A 163 3.47 18.49 11.14
CA PHE A 163 2.82 19.79 10.93
C PHE A 163 2.69 20.61 12.22
N GLY A 164 2.80 19.97 13.39
CA GLY A 164 2.57 20.59 14.69
C GLY A 164 1.11 20.60 15.12
N GLU A 165 0.18 20.22 14.24
CA GLU A 165 -1.26 20.19 14.50
C GLU A 165 -1.94 19.02 13.79
N ARG A 166 -3.17 18.73 14.15
CA ARG A 166 -4.05 17.74 13.48
C ARG A 166 -5.02 18.48 12.58
N PHE A 167 -5.49 17.77 11.55
CA PHE A 167 -6.49 18.26 10.61
C PHE A 167 -7.58 17.21 10.44
N ASP A 168 -8.82 17.66 10.41
CA ASP A 168 -9.96 16.88 9.90
C ASP A 168 -10.12 17.19 8.41
N LEU A 169 -9.66 16.30 7.54
CA LEU A 169 -9.67 16.54 6.09
C LEU A 169 -11.08 16.52 5.47
N TYR A 170 -12.12 16.18 6.26
CA TYR A 170 -13.51 16.33 5.86
C TYR A 170 -14.08 17.71 6.22
N ASP A 171 -13.43 18.44 7.12
CA ASP A 171 -13.75 19.84 7.39
C ASP A 171 -13.10 20.74 6.34
N PRO A 172 -13.86 21.59 5.61
CA PRO A 172 -13.31 22.41 4.54
C PRO A 172 -12.25 23.43 5.00
N ASP A 173 -12.38 23.96 6.22
CA ASP A 173 -11.44 24.95 6.76
C ASP A 173 -10.13 24.26 7.16
N ASP A 174 -10.21 23.06 7.76
CA ASP A 174 -9.05 22.23 8.09
C ASP A 174 -8.33 21.75 6.83
N LEU A 175 -9.07 21.34 5.81
CA LEU A 175 -8.51 20.97 4.51
C LEU A 175 -7.73 22.12 3.87
N GLN A 176 -8.29 23.34 3.91
CA GLN A 176 -7.60 24.53 3.41
C GLN A 176 -6.33 24.82 4.20
N ARG A 177 -6.37 24.73 5.54
CA ARG A 177 -5.19 24.89 6.41
C ARG A 177 -4.13 23.84 6.12
N PHE A 178 -4.53 22.58 5.97
CA PHE A 178 -3.64 21.48 5.60
C PHE A 178 -2.95 21.74 4.26
N GLN A 179 -3.70 22.16 3.24
CA GLN A 179 -3.14 22.50 1.93
C GLN A 179 -2.14 23.66 2.02
N ALA A 180 -2.44 24.68 2.82
CA ALA A 180 -1.54 25.82 3.04
C ALA A 180 -0.27 25.43 3.83
N ALA A 181 -0.33 24.39 4.64
CA ALA A 181 0.80 23.92 5.46
C ALA A 181 1.88 23.12 4.68
N GLY A 182 1.74 22.95 3.37
CA GLY A 182 2.73 22.31 2.51
C GLY A 182 2.77 20.78 2.59
N PRO A 183 1.64 20.09 2.40
CA PRO A 183 1.59 18.62 2.52
C PRO A 183 2.46 17.89 1.49
N THR A 184 2.67 18.47 0.32
CA THR A 184 3.54 17.88 -0.70
C THR A 184 4.97 17.70 -0.20
N GLU A 185 5.52 18.66 0.54
CA GLU A 185 6.87 18.57 1.10
C GLU A 185 6.90 17.63 2.31
N LYS A 186 6.05 17.88 3.31
CA LYS A 186 6.04 17.16 4.58
C LYS A 186 5.62 15.69 4.42
N CYS A 187 4.50 15.42 3.76
CA CYS A 187 4.13 14.04 3.41
C CYS A 187 5.08 13.44 2.36
N GLY A 188 5.74 14.28 1.54
CA GLY A 188 6.81 13.86 0.63
C GLY A 188 7.98 13.23 1.36
N GLU A 189 8.38 13.77 2.51
CA GLU A 189 9.38 13.15 3.38
C GLU A 189 8.89 11.79 3.89
N VAL A 190 7.64 11.73 4.38
CA VAL A 190 7.05 10.48 4.90
C VAL A 190 7.03 9.37 3.85
N VAL A 191 6.52 9.63 2.64
CA VAL A 191 6.44 8.61 1.58
C VAL A 191 7.83 8.24 1.06
N GLY A 192 8.77 9.19 1.02
CA GLY A 192 10.16 8.94 0.60
C GLY A 192 10.87 8.01 1.57
N GLU A 193 10.79 8.26 2.88
CA GLU A 193 11.39 7.39 3.88
C GLU A 193 10.69 6.03 3.97
N ALA A 194 9.36 5.98 3.88
CA ALA A 194 8.62 4.73 3.81
C ALA A 194 9.07 3.87 2.62
N ALA A 195 9.18 4.45 1.43
CA ALA A 195 9.67 3.75 0.24
C ALA A 195 11.13 3.28 0.41
N ARG A 196 11.99 4.08 1.04
CA ARG A 196 13.38 3.71 1.37
C ARG A 196 13.44 2.51 2.33
N PHE A 197 12.67 2.53 3.42
CA PHE A 197 12.61 1.42 4.38
C PHE A 197 12.06 0.14 3.75
N ALA A 198 10.98 0.27 2.95
CA ALA A 198 10.42 -0.86 2.23
C ALA A 198 11.41 -1.43 1.21
N ALA A 199 12.10 -0.59 0.45
CA ALA A 199 13.11 -1.01 -0.52
C ALA A 199 14.26 -1.80 0.15
N ALA A 200 14.74 -1.36 1.31
CA ALA A 200 15.79 -2.07 2.05
C ALA A 200 15.36 -3.50 2.46
N LEU A 201 14.09 -3.68 2.81
CA LEU A 201 13.54 -4.99 3.18
C LEU A 201 13.27 -5.86 1.96
N LEU A 202 12.83 -5.27 0.84
CA LEU A 202 12.62 -5.98 -0.42
C LEU A 202 13.95 -6.48 -1.03
N LEU A 203 15.03 -5.69 -0.97
CA LEU A 203 16.38 -6.13 -1.36
C LEU A 203 16.89 -7.31 -0.53
N GLY A 204 16.46 -7.42 0.72
CA GLY A 204 16.76 -8.58 1.58
C GLY A 204 16.08 -9.87 1.13
N ALA A 205 14.98 -9.81 0.33
CA ALA A 205 14.33 -10.97 -0.26
C ALA A 205 15.18 -11.58 -1.38
N ASP A 206 15.69 -10.73 -2.27
CA ASP A 206 16.56 -11.16 -3.38
C ASP A 206 17.78 -11.95 -2.88
N LYS A 207 18.37 -11.54 -1.76
CA LYS A 207 19.53 -12.22 -1.16
C LYS A 207 19.21 -13.59 -0.55
N ARG A 208 17.93 -13.94 -0.34
CA ARG A 208 17.49 -15.24 0.20
C ARG A 208 17.06 -16.23 -0.89
N SER A 209 16.85 -15.75 -2.10
CA SER A 209 16.42 -16.56 -3.26
C SER A 209 17.58 -17.04 -4.13
N THR A 210 18.82 -16.65 -3.81
CA THR A 210 20.09 -17.09 -4.44
C THR A 210 20.89 -17.98 -3.51
#